data_0ade239ec6450431364a8fa4b693fbac
#
_entry.id   0ade239ec6450431364a8fa4b693fbac
#
_cell.length_a   1.000
_cell.length_b   1.000
_cell.length_c   1.000
_cell.angle_alpha   90.00
_cell.angle_beta   90.00
_cell.angle_gamma   90.00
#
_symmetry.space_group_name_H-M   'P 1'
#
loop_
_entity.id
_entity.type
_entity.pdbx_description
1 polymer ?
#
loop_
_entity_poly.entity_id
_entity_poly.type
_entity_poly.pdbx_seq_one_letter_code
_entity_poly.pdbx_strand_id
1 'polypeptide(L)'
;KSEVRKIGFPLSKDLVKREFTIAGGTISGSEKALETGIAMNIDGGTHHAFPSHGEAFCLLNDQAIAAQYLIDNKKAKQLLILDLDVHQGNGTAAIFKNNTSIYTCSVHGAKNYPFRKEESDLDIGLEDQTADKDYLAKLKKLLPQLLDQIQPDFIFYLCGVDILGTDKLGRLNLSLEG
;
A
#
# COMPACT_ATOMS: atom_id res chain seq x y z
N LYS A 1 20.68 -16.20 4.80
CA LYS A 1 21.02 -15.16 5.80
C LYS A 1 20.88 -13.73 5.25
N SER A 2 21.12 -13.48 3.95
CA SER A 2 20.96 -12.14 3.34
C SER A 2 19.49 -11.72 3.23
N GLU A 3 18.61 -12.61 2.81
CA GLU A 3 17.17 -12.33 2.63
C GLU A 3 16.48 -12.01 3.97
N VAL A 4 16.79 -12.75 5.04
CA VAL A 4 16.26 -12.48 6.38
C VAL A 4 16.63 -11.08 6.89
N ARG A 5 17.81 -10.56 6.51
CA ARG A 5 18.23 -9.19 6.88
C ARG A 5 17.40 -8.12 6.17
N LYS A 6 16.93 -8.37 4.94
CA LYS A 6 16.10 -7.43 4.20
C LYS A 6 14.72 -7.26 4.85
N ILE A 7 14.18 -8.32 5.43
CA ILE A 7 12.88 -8.29 6.12
C ILE A 7 12.96 -7.47 7.41
N GLY A 8 14.12 -7.44 8.09
CA GLY A 8 14.30 -6.69 9.34
C GLY A 8 13.77 -7.41 10.59
N PHE A 9 13.12 -8.56 10.45
CA PHE A 9 12.67 -9.42 11.55
C PHE A 9 13.40 -10.75 11.54
N PRO A 10 13.62 -11.38 12.72
CA PRO A 10 14.07 -12.76 12.79
C PRO A 10 13.05 -13.69 12.11
N LEU A 11 13.51 -14.51 11.17
CA LEU A 11 12.63 -15.48 10.53
C LEU A 11 12.23 -16.57 11.56
N SER A 12 10.94 -16.74 11.78
CA SER A 12 10.35 -17.73 12.66
C SER A 12 9.09 -18.34 12.05
N LYS A 13 8.66 -19.47 12.60
CA LYS A 13 7.36 -20.06 12.21
C LYS A 13 6.19 -19.14 12.56
N ASP A 14 6.30 -18.41 13.65
CA ASP A 14 5.25 -17.49 14.10
C ASP A 14 5.16 -16.26 13.16
N LEU A 15 6.31 -15.73 12.71
CA LEU A 15 6.31 -14.68 11.68
C LEU A 15 5.59 -15.15 10.41
N VAL A 16 5.94 -16.32 9.90
CA VAL A 16 5.30 -16.86 8.69
C VAL A 16 3.80 -17.07 8.91
N LYS A 17 3.40 -17.64 10.06
CA LYS A 17 1.99 -17.82 10.41
C LYS A 17 1.25 -16.48 10.47
N ARG A 18 1.85 -15.47 11.09
CA ARG A 18 1.31 -14.11 11.16
C ARG A 18 1.05 -13.54 9.76
N GLU A 19 2.01 -13.63 8.87
CA GLU A 19 1.89 -13.11 7.50
C GLU A 19 0.77 -13.79 6.70
N PHE A 20 0.61 -15.11 6.83
CA PHE A 20 -0.53 -15.81 6.24
C PHE A 20 -1.87 -15.37 6.86
N THR A 21 -1.90 -15.10 8.16
CA THR A 21 -3.10 -14.61 8.84
C THR A 21 -3.46 -13.20 8.35
N ILE A 22 -2.47 -12.32 8.17
CA ILE A 22 -2.66 -10.98 7.62
C ILE A 22 -3.22 -11.04 6.20
N ALA A 23 -2.58 -11.80 5.31
CA ALA A 23 -3.03 -11.95 3.93
C ALA A 23 -4.46 -12.54 3.86
N GLY A 24 -4.75 -13.56 4.66
CA GLY A 24 -6.09 -14.14 4.79
C GLY A 24 -7.13 -13.13 5.32
N GLY A 25 -6.73 -12.29 6.27
CA GLY A 25 -7.55 -11.20 6.80
C GLY A 25 -7.90 -10.17 5.73
N THR A 26 -6.94 -9.77 4.89
CA THR A 26 -7.17 -8.83 3.79
C THR A 26 -8.07 -9.43 2.70
N ILE A 27 -7.91 -10.72 2.36
CA ILE A 27 -8.84 -11.43 1.45
C ILE A 27 -10.25 -11.43 2.03
N SER A 28 -10.43 -11.85 3.29
CA SER A 28 -11.74 -11.92 3.95
C SER A 28 -12.38 -10.53 4.08
N GLY A 29 -11.58 -9.51 4.39
CA GLY A 29 -12.01 -8.11 4.41
C GLY A 29 -12.48 -7.66 3.02
N SER A 30 -11.76 -8.02 1.97
CA SER A 30 -12.15 -7.68 0.60
C SER A 30 -13.49 -8.31 0.19
N GLU A 31 -13.71 -9.58 0.53
CA GLU A 31 -15.00 -10.23 0.30
C GLU A 31 -16.12 -9.54 1.09
N LYS A 32 -15.84 -9.17 2.34
CA LYS A 32 -16.83 -8.44 3.15
C LYS A 32 -17.12 -7.05 2.60
N ALA A 33 -16.12 -6.34 2.09
CA ALA A 33 -16.30 -5.03 1.47
C ALA A 33 -17.18 -5.10 0.21
N LEU A 34 -17.12 -6.16 -0.59
CA LEU A 34 -18.02 -6.37 -1.72
C LEU A 34 -19.49 -6.49 -1.28
N GLU A 35 -19.76 -6.98 -0.07
CA GLU A 35 -21.12 -7.11 0.48
C GLU A 35 -21.60 -5.83 1.17
N THR A 36 -20.72 -5.17 1.93
CA THR A 36 -21.07 -4.08 2.86
C THR A 36 -20.60 -2.70 2.42
N GLY A 37 -19.81 -2.62 1.36
CA GLY A 37 -19.22 -1.39 0.83
C GLY A 37 -17.87 -1.02 1.45
N ILE A 38 -17.55 -1.48 2.65
CA ILE A 38 -16.28 -1.17 3.34
C ILE A 38 -15.89 -2.28 4.31
N ALA A 39 -14.59 -2.55 4.44
CA ALA A 39 -14.01 -3.36 5.50
C ALA A 39 -12.59 -2.85 5.81
N MET A 40 -12.04 -3.24 6.97
CA MET A 40 -10.70 -2.84 7.39
C MET A 40 -9.94 -4.05 7.95
N ASN A 41 -8.70 -4.22 7.54
CA ASN A 41 -7.73 -5.11 8.18
C ASN A 41 -6.67 -4.26 8.90
N ILE A 42 -6.63 -4.30 10.23
CA ILE A 42 -5.77 -3.45 11.05
C ILE A 42 -4.29 -3.86 10.93
N ASP A 43 -4.02 -5.14 10.71
CA ASP A 43 -2.66 -5.69 10.59
C ASP A 43 -2.13 -5.73 9.15
N GLY A 44 -2.88 -5.24 8.16
CA GLY A 44 -2.50 -5.22 6.74
C GLY A 44 -1.52 -4.11 6.39
N GLY A 45 -1.23 -3.97 5.10
CA GLY A 45 -0.38 -2.90 4.56
C GLY A 45 1.08 -3.32 4.35
N THR A 46 1.33 -4.58 4.08
CA THR A 46 2.69 -5.13 3.90
C THR A 46 3.23 -4.90 2.48
N HIS A 47 3.27 -3.63 2.05
CA HIS A 47 3.48 -3.15 0.68
C HIS A 47 4.92 -3.24 0.16
N HIS A 48 5.90 -3.54 1.01
CA HIS A 48 7.31 -3.70 0.61
C HIS A 48 7.69 -5.10 0.17
N ALA A 49 6.82 -6.11 0.33
CA ALA A 49 7.11 -7.46 -0.12
C ALA A 49 7.01 -7.58 -1.65
N PHE A 50 8.07 -8.09 -2.26
CA PHE A 50 8.22 -8.32 -3.70
C PHE A 50 7.73 -9.72 -4.12
N PRO A 51 7.61 -10.00 -5.43
CA PRO A 51 7.25 -11.34 -5.91
C PRO A 51 8.23 -12.44 -5.47
N SER A 52 9.51 -12.10 -5.28
CA SER A 52 10.59 -13.06 -5.03
C SER A 52 11.21 -12.97 -3.63
N HIS A 53 10.90 -11.94 -2.86
CA HIS A 53 11.52 -11.74 -1.53
C HIS A 53 10.70 -10.80 -0.66
N GLY A 54 10.85 -10.94 0.65
CA GLY A 54 10.37 -9.97 1.61
C GLY A 54 11.35 -8.82 1.82
N GLU A 55 10.85 -7.64 2.20
CA GLU A 55 11.65 -6.44 2.44
C GLU A 55 10.97 -5.54 3.48
N ALA A 56 11.74 -4.78 4.24
CA ALA A 56 11.29 -3.72 5.14
C ALA A 56 10.04 -4.13 5.96
N PHE A 57 10.20 -5.13 6.82
CA PHE A 57 9.17 -5.69 7.72
C PHE A 57 8.03 -6.43 7.03
N CYS A 58 8.02 -6.52 5.69
CA CYS A 58 7.00 -7.20 4.91
C CYS A 58 7.53 -8.54 4.35
N LEU A 59 6.82 -9.64 4.58
CA LEU A 59 7.16 -10.95 4.05
C LEU A 59 6.24 -11.34 2.89
N LEU A 60 4.94 -11.10 3.01
CA LEU A 60 3.93 -11.26 1.98
C LEU A 60 3.25 -9.92 1.73
N ASN A 61 2.93 -9.59 0.49
CA ASN A 61 2.17 -8.39 0.16
C ASN A 61 0.67 -8.70 0.22
N ASP A 62 0.04 -8.38 1.32
CA ASP A 62 -1.33 -8.76 1.61
C ASP A 62 -2.34 -8.14 0.65
N GLN A 63 -2.18 -6.85 0.31
CA GLN A 63 -3.07 -6.17 -0.65
C GLN A 63 -2.87 -6.71 -2.07
N ALA A 64 -1.63 -6.99 -2.48
CA ALA A 64 -1.39 -7.57 -3.79
C ALA A 64 -1.99 -8.98 -3.90
N ILE A 65 -1.88 -9.80 -2.86
CA ILE A 65 -2.50 -11.13 -2.80
C ILE A 65 -4.03 -11.01 -2.90
N ALA A 66 -4.64 -10.10 -2.13
CA ALA A 66 -6.08 -9.91 -2.13
C ALA A 66 -6.58 -9.31 -3.46
N ALA A 67 -5.85 -8.38 -4.06
CA ALA A 67 -6.19 -7.81 -5.36
C ALA A 67 -6.16 -8.88 -6.46
N GLN A 68 -5.10 -9.68 -6.51
CA GLN A 68 -5.01 -10.78 -7.47
C GLN A 68 -6.12 -11.82 -7.23
N TYR A 69 -6.43 -12.14 -5.97
CA TYR A 69 -7.54 -13.02 -5.62
C TYR A 69 -8.89 -12.53 -6.18
N LEU A 70 -9.19 -11.22 -6.07
CA LEU A 70 -10.43 -10.65 -6.59
C LEU A 70 -10.51 -10.76 -8.13
N ILE A 71 -9.40 -10.52 -8.84
CA ILE A 71 -9.32 -10.67 -10.30
C ILE A 71 -9.50 -12.12 -10.73
N ASP A 72 -8.74 -13.06 -10.13
CA ASP A 72 -8.75 -14.48 -10.49
C ASP A 72 -10.13 -15.12 -10.27
N ASN A 73 -10.84 -14.68 -9.23
CA ASN A 73 -12.18 -15.14 -8.92
C ASN A 73 -13.29 -14.32 -9.61
N LYS A 74 -12.94 -13.39 -10.51
CA LYS A 74 -13.87 -12.53 -11.26
C LYS A 74 -14.81 -11.71 -10.37
N LYS A 75 -14.32 -11.35 -9.17
CA LYS A 75 -15.04 -10.53 -8.19
C LYS A 75 -14.87 -9.03 -8.45
N ALA A 76 -13.82 -8.66 -9.16
CA ALA A 76 -13.54 -7.32 -9.65
C ALA A 76 -12.86 -7.39 -11.02
N LYS A 77 -12.90 -6.30 -11.80
CA LYS A 77 -12.30 -6.20 -13.14
C LYS A 77 -11.22 -5.12 -13.21
N GLN A 78 -11.45 -4.01 -12.52
CA GLN A 78 -10.55 -2.88 -12.48
C GLN A 78 -10.37 -2.45 -11.02
N LEU A 79 -9.16 -2.57 -10.50
CA LEU A 79 -8.84 -2.22 -9.14
C LEU A 79 -7.88 -1.05 -9.07
N LEU A 80 -8.01 -0.28 -7.99
CA LEU A 80 -7.05 0.74 -7.59
C LEU A 80 -6.42 0.31 -6.25
N ILE A 81 -5.09 0.27 -6.19
CA ILE A 81 -4.36 0.26 -4.92
C ILE A 81 -3.88 1.68 -4.68
N LEU A 82 -4.52 2.36 -3.75
CA LEU A 82 -4.19 3.71 -3.31
C LEU A 82 -3.36 3.61 -2.03
N ASP A 83 -2.07 3.84 -2.16
CA ASP A 83 -1.12 3.78 -1.08
C ASP A 83 -0.76 5.20 -0.60
N LEU A 84 -1.18 5.55 0.60
CA LEU A 84 -0.91 6.82 1.27
C LEU A 84 0.02 6.67 2.49
N ASP A 85 0.72 5.56 2.61
CA ASP A 85 1.84 5.40 3.55
C ASP A 85 2.97 6.38 3.22
N VAL A 86 3.73 6.83 4.22
CA VAL A 86 4.84 7.75 3.99
C VAL A 86 5.96 7.13 3.14
N HIS A 87 6.06 5.81 3.12
CA HIS A 87 6.98 5.04 2.28
C HIS A 87 6.32 4.65 0.97
N GLN A 88 7.09 4.59 -0.12
CA GLN A 88 6.54 4.06 -1.38
C GLN A 88 6.28 2.56 -1.27
N GLY A 89 5.13 2.11 -1.73
CA GLY A 89 4.80 0.69 -1.89
C GLY A 89 5.58 0.02 -3.03
N ASN A 90 6.91 -0.06 -2.90
CA ASN A 90 7.80 -0.57 -3.93
C ASN A 90 7.52 -2.04 -4.30
N GLY A 91 7.17 -2.87 -3.32
CA GLY A 91 6.78 -4.26 -3.57
C GLY A 91 5.50 -4.34 -4.41
N THR A 92 4.49 -3.52 -4.06
CA THR A 92 3.23 -3.43 -4.80
C THR A 92 3.46 -2.96 -6.24
N ALA A 93 4.26 -1.90 -6.43
CA ALA A 93 4.65 -1.41 -7.75
C ALA A 93 5.33 -2.50 -8.60
N ALA A 94 6.30 -3.21 -8.01
CA ALA A 94 7.02 -4.28 -8.70
C ALA A 94 6.13 -5.48 -9.08
N ILE A 95 5.16 -5.84 -8.21
CA ILE A 95 4.23 -6.95 -8.46
C ILE A 95 3.32 -6.65 -9.65
N PHE A 96 2.78 -5.42 -9.72
CA PHE A 96 1.78 -5.07 -10.72
C PHE A 96 2.34 -4.29 -11.91
N LYS A 97 3.65 -4.23 -12.05
CA LYS A 97 4.28 -3.60 -13.22
C LYS A 97 3.71 -4.18 -14.52
N ASN A 98 3.17 -3.31 -15.37
CA ASN A 98 2.48 -3.66 -16.62
C ASN A 98 1.15 -4.44 -16.45
N ASN A 99 0.55 -4.48 -15.26
CA ASN A 99 -0.79 -5.03 -15.07
C ASN A 99 -1.83 -4.02 -15.56
N THR A 100 -2.79 -4.47 -16.34
CA THR A 100 -3.84 -3.58 -16.90
C THR A 100 -5.13 -3.56 -16.10
N SER A 101 -5.29 -4.48 -15.16
CA SER A 101 -6.49 -4.59 -14.32
C SER A 101 -6.32 -4.04 -12.91
N ILE A 102 -5.07 -3.80 -12.49
CA ILE A 102 -4.74 -3.29 -11.16
C ILE A 102 -3.85 -2.06 -11.34
N TYR A 103 -4.39 -0.90 -11.03
CA TYR A 103 -3.67 0.36 -11.09
C TYR A 103 -3.06 0.67 -9.72
N THR A 104 -1.78 1.01 -9.69
CA THR A 104 -1.03 1.34 -8.47
C THR A 104 -0.78 2.83 -8.37
N CYS A 105 -1.17 3.44 -7.26
CA CYS A 105 -0.90 4.85 -6.96
C CYS A 105 -0.24 4.96 -5.59
N SER A 106 0.93 5.59 -5.51
CA SER A 106 1.63 5.84 -4.25
C SER A 106 1.89 7.33 -4.05
N VAL A 107 1.42 7.87 -2.92
CA VAL A 107 1.68 9.25 -2.48
C VAL A 107 2.55 9.18 -1.23
N HIS A 108 3.83 9.45 -1.37
CA HIS A 108 4.84 9.16 -0.35
C HIS A 108 5.85 10.29 -0.17
N GLY A 109 6.59 10.27 0.92
CA GLY A 109 7.71 11.20 1.10
C GLY A 109 8.84 10.90 0.11
N ALA A 110 9.22 11.87 -0.71
CA ALA A 110 10.21 11.71 -1.78
C ALA A 110 11.55 11.15 -1.28
N LYS A 111 11.95 11.53 -0.06
CA LYS A 111 13.21 11.09 0.58
C LYS A 111 13.01 9.99 1.62
N ASN A 112 11.77 9.51 1.83
CA ASN A 112 11.52 8.33 2.64
C ASN A 112 11.97 7.05 1.92
N TYR A 113 12.06 5.95 2.66
CA TYR A 113 12.33 4.63 2.12
C TYR A 113 11.26 4.25 1.06
N PRO A 114 11.62 3.46 0.03
CA PRO A 114 12.96 3.02 -0.34
C PRO A 114 13.79 4.17 -0.96
N PHE A 115 15.11 4.14 -0.78
CA PHE A 115 16.00 5.16 -1.37
C PHE A 115 16.06 5.07 -2.89
N ARG A 116 15.93 3.86 -3.44
CA ARG A 116 15.70 3.62 -4.86
C ARG A 116 14.23 3.24 -5.03
N LYS A 117 13.46 4.15 -5.61
CA LYS A 117 12.04 3.93 -5.86
C LYS A 117 11.82 2.91 -6.98
N GLU A 118 10.75 2.15 -6.87
CA GLU A 118 10.15 1.44 -8.00
C GLU A 118 9.19 2.37 -8.76
N GLU A 119 8.61 1.88 -9.84
CA GLU A 119 7.72 2.65 -10.70
C GLU A 119 6.30 2.09 -10.59
N SER A 120 5.42 2.83 -9.90
CA SER A 120 3.97 2.61 -9.89
C SER A 120 3.34 3.19 -11.17
N ASP A 121 2.06 2.92 -11.43
CA ASP A 121 1.35 3.63 -12.50
C ASP A 121 1.28 5.14 -12.22
N LEU A 122 1.23 5.52 -10.94
CA LEU A 122 1.33 6.91 -10.51
C LEU A 122 2.11 7.03 -9.19
N ASP A 123 3.22 7.76 -9.22
CA ASP A 123 4.01 8.10 -8.03
C ASP A 123 3.99 9.61 -7.76
N ILE A 124 3.66 10.01 -6.54
CA ILE A 124 3.71 11.40 -6.09
C ILE A 124 4.65 11.53 -4.89
N GLY A 125 5.86 11.96 -5.16
CA GLY A 125 6.84 12.29 -4.14
C GLY A 125 6.54 13.64 -3.47
N LEU A 126 6.39 13.64 -2.15
CA LEU A 126 6.18 14.83 -1.34
C LEU A 126 7.48 15.28 -0.69
N GLU A 127 7.69 16.59 -0.61
CA GLU A 127 8.85 17.15 0.09
C GLU A 127 8.78 16.90 1.59
N ASP A 128 9.96 16.82 2.22
CA ASP A 128 10.06 16.73 3.67
C ASP A 128 9.26 17.86 4.34
N GLN A 129 8.62 17.58 5.47
CA GLN A 129 7.80 18.54 6.21
C GLN A 129 6.53 19.04 5.49
N THR A 130 6.09 18.36 4.42
CA THR A 130 4.76 18.62 3.84
C THR A 130 3.70 18.44 4.93
N ALA A 131 2.91 19.48 5.16
CA ALA A 131 1.86 19.53 6.20
C ALA A 131 0.46 19.42 5.60
N ASP A 132 -0.57 19.38 6.46
CA ASP A 132 -1.98 19.13 6.14
C ASP A 132 -2.48 19.90 4.92
N LYS A 133 -2.26 21.22 4.90
CA LYS A 133 -2.78 22.09 3.83
C LYS A 133 -2.35 21.64 2.44
N ASP A 134 -1.04 21.39 2.28
CA ASP A 134 -0.46 21.05 0.97
C ASP A 134 -0.74 19.60 0.61
N TYR A 135 -0.72 18.71 1.59
CA TYR A 135 -1.07 17.29 1.43
C TYR A 135 -2.52 17.15 0.98
N LEU A 136 -3.47 17.72 1.73
CA LEU A 136 -4.89 17.64 1.42
C LEU A 136 -5.25 18.35 0.11
N ALA A 137 -4.59 19.47 -0.22
CA ALA A 137 -4.80 20.15 -1.50
C ALA A 137 -4.39 19.26 -2.68
N LYS A 138 -3.27 18.51 -2.56
CA LYS A 138 -2.85 17.55 -3.57
C LYS A 138 -3.85 16.41 -3.73
N LEU A 139 -4.30 15.79 -2.63
CA LEU A 139 -5.28 14.70 -2.68
C LEU A 139 -6.63 15.15 -3.23
N LYS A 140 -7.13 16.32 -2.82
CA LYS A 140 -8.40 16.89 -3.34
C LYS A 140 -8.37 17.10 -4.84
N LYS A 141 -7.20 17.43 -5.42
CA LYS A 141 -7.04 17.55 -6.86
C LYS A 141 -6.86 16.20 -7.55
N LEU A 142 -6.06 15.31 -6.94
CA LEU A 142 -5.67 14.03 -7.52
C LEU A 142 -6.83 13.04 -7.56
N LEU A 143 -7.50 12.81 -6.42
CA LEU A 143 -8.42 11.68 -6.27
C LEU A 143 -9.59 11.72 -7.27
N PRO A 144 -10.29 12.86 -7.51
CA PRO A 144 -11.35 12.89 -8.51
C PRO A 144 -10.86 12.52 -9.90
N GLN A 145 -9.70 13.06 -10.32
CA GLN A 145 -9.12 12.77 -11.63
C GLN A 145 -8.72 11.30 -11.78
N LEU A 146 -8.12 10.74 -10.73
CA LEU A 146 -7.71 9.34 -10.70
C LEU A 146 -8.91 8.40 -10.80
N LEU A 147 -9.95 8.66 -10.02
CA LEU A 147 -11.17 7.86 -10.03
C LEU A 147 -11.91 7.95 -11.36
N ASP A 148 -12.00 9.15 -11.95
CA ASP A 148 -12.62 9.36 -13.26
C ASP A 148 -11.83 8.66 -14.39
N GLN A 149 -10.53 8.64 -14.31
CA GLN A 149 -9.68 7.99 -15.30
C GLN A 149 -9.73 6.46 -15.21
N ILE A 150 -9.68 5.90 -14.01
CA ILE A 150 -9.52 4.46 -13.80
C ILE A 150 -10.88 3.77 -13.73
N GLN A 151 -11.92 4.43 -13.20
CA GLN A 151 -13.24 3.84 -12.94
C GLN A 151 -13.14 2.50 -12.18
N PRO A 152 -12.44 2.45 -11.03
CA PRO A 152 -12.24 1.19 -10.32
C PRO A 152 -13.55 0.68 -9.74
N ASP A 153 -13.79 -0.62 -9.84
CA ASP A 153 -14.90 -1.30 -9.19
C ASP A 153 -14.54 -1.78 -7.77
N PHE A 154 -13.24 -1.73 -7.41
CA PHE A 154 -12.77 -1.97 -6.05
C PHE A 154 -11.50 -1.15 -5.75
N ILE A 155 -11.39 -0.65 -4.51
CA ILE A 155 -10.23 0.15 -4.07
C ILE A 155 -9.63 -0.49 -2.82
N PHE A 156 -8.34 -0.80 -2.89
CA PHE A 156 -7.53 -1.03 -1.70
C PHE A 156 -6.93 0.31 -1.27
N TYR A 157 -7.21 0.70 -0.02
CA TYR A 157 -6.68 1.92 0.56
C TYR A 157 -5.71 1.57 1.70
N LEU A 158 -4.44 1.88 1.50
CA LEU A 158 -3.41 1.78 2.52
C LEU A 158 -3.26 3.14 3.20
N CYS A 159 -3.60 3.21 4.48
CA CYS A 159 -3.61 4.42 5.29
C CYS A 159 -2.54 4.33 6.40
N GLY A 160 -1.27 4.40 6.00
CA GLY A 160 -0.16 4.47 6.95
C GLY A 160 -0.26 5.72 7.83
N VAL A 161 -0.17 5.55 9.15
CA VAL A 161 -0.21 6.68 10.10
C VAL A 161 1.15 7.35 10.29
N ASP A 162 2.17 6.87 9.63
CA ASP A 162 3.55 7.38 9.67
C ASP A 162 3.76 8.67 8.85
N ILE A 163 2.70 9.18 8.22
CA ILE A 163 2.64 10.53 7.68
C ILE A 163 2.55 11.62 8.77
N LEU A 164 2.24 11.24 10.03
CA LEU A 164 2.17 12.17 11.16
C LEU A 164 3.54 12.77 11.50
N GLY A 165 3.58 14.06 11.80
CA GLY A 165 4.80 14.78 12.18
C GLY A 165 5.47 14.28 13.46
N THR A 166 4.78 13.47 14.26
CA THR A 166 5.32 12.83 15.48
C THR A 166 5.90 11.44 15.21
N ASP A 167 5.73 10.88 14.01
CA ASP A 167 6.32 9.60 13.65
C ASP A 167 7.84 9.70 13.54
N LYS A 168 8.54 8.59 13.83
CA LYS A 168 10.01 8.54 13.85
C LYS A 168 10.61 8.13 12.50
N LEU A 169 9.85 7.51 11.63
CA LEU A 169 10.28 6.99 10.34
C LEU A 169 9.83 7.88 9.20
N GLY A 170 8.67 8.57 9.37
CA GLY A 170 8.13 9.52 8.43
C GLY A 170 8.88 10.84 8.40
N ARG A 171 8.85 11.51 7.25
CA ARG A 171 9.44 12.85 7.05
C ARG A 171 8.39 13.92 6.69
N LEU A 172 7.13 13.51 6.62
CA LEU A 172 6.01 14.43 6.50
C LEU A 172 5.65 15.03 7.86
N ASN A 173 4.75 15.99 7.90
CA ASN A 173 4.43 16.73 9.12
C ASN A 173 2.93 16.98 9.22
N LEU A 174 2.13 15.92 9.02
CA LEU A 174 0.69 16.02 9.20
C LEU A 174 0.33 16.07 10.69
N SER A 175 -0.76 16.76 11.00
CA SER A 175 -1.39 16.75 12.31
C SER A 175 -2.41 15.60 12.42
N LEU A 176 -3.00 15.43 13.61
CA LEU A 176 -4.08 14.46 13.83
C LEU A 176 -5.39 14.86 13.13
N GLU A 177 -5.55 16.14 12.82
CA GLU A 177 -6.71 16.69 12.11
C GLU A 177 -6.56 16.59 10.58
N GLY A 178 -5.34 16.43 10.10
CA GLY A 178 -5.01 16.25 8.68
C GLY A 178 -5.10 14.82 8.25
#